data_eaa3b2238c82226314535bca8535a190
#
_entry.id   eaa3b2238c82226314535bca8535a190
#
_cell.length_a   1.000
_cell.length_b   1.000
_cell.length_c   1.000
_cell.angle_alpha   90.00
_cell.angle_beta   90.00
_cell.angle_gamma   90.00
#
_symmetry.space_group_name_H-M   'P 1'
#
loop_
_entity.id
_entity.type
_entity.pdbx_description
1 polymer ?
#
loop_
_entity_poly.entity_id
_entity_poly.type
_entity_poly.pdbx_seq_one_letter_code
_entity_poly.pdbx_strand_id
1 'polypeptide(L)'
;MPTSIAPPVAVAVQVVVAAVAGGTVRWRGRSAYEGPAGDAETAAELGRLRGRGVLVGGAATAVVTRLSGLAQTAQADATAVVEGAGPAAGAVAGVAAGVAAYALPVVAVAVAVRLATVPYHRAVRGFRVRYRDAAAWELERDGVGLAGILLAAGAIALAPAGWPRVGAAVGLGLVVTAVTPFALVVALRTRWPTDEERATVDDVLPPGVRLRVVDDRTRLGSAFAAGVLPGAEYVFLTESLFDTLDDREVRAVVAHEVGHHEREHVLVRYLLVAVAAGAALGVASVAPDAALVAILAGTPPFAVALAWVVRRTEAQADAYAAAVVGGPALAGALETLADRRYIAEGGGPARILSHHPPLGERIDRLRERAPGSRTG
;
A
#
# COMPACT_ATOMS: atom_id res chain seq x y z
N MET A 1 5.96 -19.75 35.08
CA MET A 1 5.23 -18.57 34.51
C MET A 1 6.23 -17.82 33.67
N PRO A 2 6.02 -17.59 32.37
CA PRO A 2 6.91 -16.72 31.62
C PRO A 2 6.81 -15.32 32.22
N THR A 3 7.93 -14.74 32.56
CA THR A 3 8.06 -13.35 33.05
C THR A 3 7.55 -12.44 31.95
N SER A 4 6.31 -11.95 32.07
CA SER A 4 5.77 -10.96 31.14
C SER A 4 6.55 -9.66 31.29
N ILE A 5 7.02 -9.12 30.18
CA ILE A 5 7.69 -7.80 30.15
C ILE A 5 6.65 -6.76 30.56
N ALA A 6 6.98 -5.92 31.55
CA ALA A 6 6.07 -4.87 31.99
C ALA A 6 5.65 -3.94 30.82
N PRO A 7 4.39 -3.52 30.69
CA PRO A 7 3.90 -2.71 29.58
C PRO A 7 4.75 -1.47 29.27
N PRO A 8 5.20 -0.67 30.24
CA PRO A 8 6.08 0.49 29.95
C PRO A 8 7.42 0.10 29.31
N VAL A 9 7.99 -1.04 29.72
CA VAL A 9 9.24 -1.56 29.15
C VAL A 9 9.00 -2.01 27.71
N ALA A 10 7.87 -2.68 27.43
CA ALA A 10 7.52 -3.08 26.08
C ALA A 10 7.37 -1.88 25.14
N VAL A 11 6.70 -0.82 25.57
CA VAL A 11 6.57 0.43 24.80
C VAL A 11 7.94 1.06 24.56
N ALA A 12 8.81 1.13 25.60
CA ALA A 12 10.15 1.64 25.43
C ALA A 12 10.98 0.84 24.41
N VAL A 13 10.88 -0.49 24.43
CA VAL A 13 11.53 -1.36 23.44
C VAL A 13 11.00 -1.10 22.02
N GLN A 14 9.70 -0.90 21.85
CA GLN A 14 9.11 -0.56 20.55
C GLN A 14 9.63 0.78 20.00
N VAL A 15 9.78 1.79 20.86
CA VAL A 15 10.38 3.08 20.49
C VAL A 15 11.85 2.89 20.05
N VAL A 16 12.61 2.08 20.78
CA VAL A 16 13.99 1.74 20.41
C VAL A 16 14.02 1.02 19.06
N VAL A 17 13.13 0.06 18.81
CA VAL A 17 13.04 -0.64 17.51
C VAL A 17 12.77 0.35 16.38
N ALA A 18 11.84 1.29 16.55
CA ALA A 18 11.56 2.32 15.56
C ALA A 18 12.77 3.24 15.30
N ALA A 19 13.47 3.65 16.37
CA ALA A 19 14.68 4.46 16.26
C ALA A 19 15.82 3.72 15.56
N VAL A 20 16.04 2.44 15.88
CA VAL A 20 17.04 1.58 15.23
C VAL A 20 16.71 1.35 13.76
N ALA A 21 15.46 1.07 13.44
CA ALA A 21 15.03 0.89 12.06
C ALA A 21 15.27 2.18 11.24
N GLY A 22 14.85 3.33 11.75
CA GLY A 22 15.10 4.63 11.11
C GLY A 22 16.61 4.94 11.00
N GLY A 23 17.38 4.71 12.06
CA GLY A 23 18.83 4.91 12.08
C GLY A 23 19.57 4.04 11.05
N THR A 24 19.21 2.77 10.97
CA THR A 24 19.78 1.82 10.00
C THR A 24 19.46 2.25 8.56
N VAL A 25 18.22 2.63 8.29
CA VAL A 25 17.81 3.10 6.97
C VAL A 25 18.50 4.41 6.61
N ARG A 26 18.67 5.32 7.58
CA ARG A 26 19.42 6.56 7.37
C ARG A 26 20.89 6.29 7.05
N TRP A 27 21.54 5.41 7.80
CA TRP A 27 22.94 5.06 7.59
C TRP A 27 23.16 4.41 6.22
N ARG A 28 22.37 3.40 5.88
CA ARG A 28 22.44 2.74 4.55
C ARG A 28 22.03 3.67 3.41
N GLY A 29 21.03 4.53 3.63
CA GLY A 29 20.61 5.52 2.65
C GLY A 29 21.72 6.54 2.35
N ARG A 30 22.53 6.90 3.35
CA ARG A 30 23.73 7.71 3.15
C ARG A 30 24.75 6.98 2.25
N SER A 31 25.04 5.73 2.55
CA SER A 31 25.98 4.93 1.75
C SER A 31 25.50 4.74 0.31
N ALA A 32 24.19 4.56 0.10
CA ALA A 32 23.62 4.48 -1.25
C ALA A 32 23.71 5.82 -2.00
N TYR A 33 23.52 6.95 -1.29
CA TYR A 33 23.59 8.29 -1.88
C TYR A 33 25.03 8.72 -2.21
N GLU A 34 26.02 8.37 -1.38
CA GLU A 34 27.44 8.68 -1.56
C GLU A 34 28.12 7.67 -2.51
N GLY A 35 27.43 6.60 -2.92
CA GLY A 35 27.93 5.57 -3.82
C GLY A 35 28.00 6.03 -5.28
N PRO A 36 28.62 5.22 -6.15
CA PRO A 36 28.81 5.54 -7.57
C PRO A 36 27.54 5.41 -8.42
N ALA A 37 26.43 4.99 -7.82
CA ALA A 37 25.15 4.76 -8.50
C ALA A 37 24.52 6.08 -8.96
N GLY A 38 23.88 6.05 -10.12
CA GLY A 38 23.11 7.20 -10.61
C GLY A 38 21.89 7.49 -9.71
N ASP A 39 21.31 8.66 -9.88
CA ASP A 39 20.21 9.13 -9.04
C ASP A 39 18.95 8.25 -9.09
N ALA A 40 18.65 7.63 -10.25
CA ALA A 40 17.52 6.70 -10.38
C ALA A 40 17.74 5.41 -9.58
N GLU A 41 18.96 4.85 -9.66
CA GLU A 41 19.34 3.66 -8.90
C GLU A 41 19.37 3.95 -7.39
N THR A 42 19.85 5.12 -6.99
CA THR A 42 19.84 5.60 -5.61
C THR A 42 18.38 5.74 -5.10
N ALA A 43 17.48 6.31 -5.90
CA ALA A 43 16.06 6.41 -5.54
C ALA A 43 15.40 5.04 -5.35
N ALA A 44 15.72 4.08 -6.23
CA ALA A 44 15.26 2.70 -6.14
C ALA A 44 15.77 2.01 -4.87
N GLU A 45 17.06 2.17 -4.55
CA GLU A 45 17.65 1.59 -3.34
C GLU A 45 17.04 2.19 -2.07
N LEU A 46 16.81 3.50 -2.02
CA LEU A 46 16.11 4.15 -0.91
C LEU A 46 14.69 3.59 -0.73
N GLY A 47 13.97 3.31 -1.83
CA GLY A 47 12.67 2.64 -1.80
C GLY A 47 12.75 1.22 -1.21
N ARG A 48 13.73 0.44 -1.64
CA ARG A 48 14.00 -0.92 -1.10
C ARG A 48 14.38 -0.89 0.37
N LEU A 49 15.26 0.02 0.78
CA LEU A 49 15.67 0.19 2.17
C LEU A 49 14.48 0.58 3.06
N ARG A 50 13.60 1.45 2.57
CA ARG A 50 12.37 1.82 3.27
C ARG A 50 11.46 0.60 3.46
N GLY A 51 11.16 -0.14 2.40
CA GLY A 51 10.32 -1.33 2.48
C GLY A 51 10.87 -2.38 3.46
N ARG A 52 12.17 -2.67 3.38
CA ARG A 52 12.85 -3.59 4.33
C ARG A 52 12.84 -3.08 5.76
N GLY A 53 13.08 -1.77 5.97
CA GLY A 53 13.07 -1.14 7.28
C GLY A 53 11.70 -1.25 7.96
N VAL A 54 10.62 -1.01 7.22
CA VAL A 54 9.24 -1.15 7.71
C VAL A 54 8.92 -2.62 8.00
N LEU A 55 9.28 -3.54 7.09
CA LEU A 55 9.01 -4.97 7.26
C LEU A 55 9.72 -5.54 8.50
N VAL A 56 11.03 -5.32 8.62
CA VAL A 56 11.83 -5.86 9.73
C VAL A 56 11.49 -5.18 11.04
N GLY A 57 11.39 -3.85 11.06
CA GLY A 57 11.01 -3.11 12.25
C GLY A 57 9.58 -3.39 12.69
N GLY A 58 8.64 -3.51 11.74
CA GLY A 58 7.25 -3.89 12.02
C GLY A 58 7.14 -5.31 12.59
N ALA A 59 7.86 -6.27 12.02
CA ALA A 59 7.91 -7.63 12.56
C ALA A 59 8.49 -7.66 13.98
N ALA A 60 9.59 -6.92 14.22
CA ALA A 60 10.19 -6.83 15.55
C ALA A 60 9.23 -6.24 16.59
N THR A 61 8.52 -5.17 16.26
CA THR A 61 7.51 -4.57 17.17
C THR A 61 6.35 -5.52 17.41
N ALA A 62 5.89 -6.28 16.41
CA ALA A 62 4.84 -7.28 16.57
C ALA A 62 5.26 -8.40 17.51
N VAL A 63 6.51 -8.88 17.40
CA VAL A 63 7.08 -9.87 18.33
C VAL A 63 7.12 -9.33 19.76
N VAL A 64 7.61 -8.08 19.96
CA VAL A 64 7.62 -7.43 21.28
C VAL A 64 6.20 -7.33 21.85
N THR A 65 5.23 -6.88 21.07
CA THR A 65 3.81 -6.79 21.49
C THR A 65 3.27 -8.16 21.93
N ARG A 66 3.60 -9.21 21.17
CA ARG A 66 3.16 -10.59 21.48
C ARG A 66 3.79 -11.13 22.76
N LEU A 67 5.12 -10.99 22.90
CA LEU A 67 5.87 -11.52 24.04
C LEU A 67 5.61 -10.78 25.35
N SER A 68 5.31 -9.47 25.27
CA SER A 68 5.00 -8.65 26.44
C SER A 68 3.56 -8.82 26.94
N GLY A 69 2.67 -9.41 26.16
CA GLY A 69 1.24 -9.43 26.49
C GLY A 69 0.54 -8.06 26.36
N LEU A 70 1.21 -7.06 25.76
CA LEU A 70 0.70 -5.69 25.68
C LEU A 70 -0.68 -5.61 25.01
N ALA A 71 -0.92 -6.41 23.97
CA ALA A 71 -2.21 -6.42 23.28
C ALA A 71 -3.32 -6.97 24.19
N GLN A 72 -3.04 -8.03 24.95
CA GLN A 72 -4.00 -8.63 25.91
C GLN A 72 -4.31 -7.66 27.06
N THR A 73 -3.30 -6.96 27.59
CA THR A 73 -3.48 -5.93 28.60
C THR A 73 -4.33 -4.79 28.07
N ALA A 74 -3.99 -4.23 26.92
CA ALA A 74 -4.75 -3.16 26.29
C ALA A 74 -6.21 -3.58 26.01
N GLN A 75 -6.42 -4.82 25.57
CA GLN A 75 -7.75 -5.39 25.37
C GLN A 75 -8.55 -5.45 26.65
N ALA A 76 -7.97 -5.99 27.73
CA ALA A 76 -8.63 -6.10 29.02
C ALA A 76 -8.98 -4.74 29.61
N ASP A 77 -8.05 -3.79 29.58
CA ASP A 77 -8.25 -2.43 30.09
C ASP A 77 -9.36 -1.71 29.32
N ALA A 78 -9.36 -1.77 27.99
CA ALA A 78 -10.39 -1.14 27.15
C ALA A 78 -11.77 -1.77 27.36
N THR A 79 -11.83 -3.09 27.54
CA THR A 79 -13.09 -3.79 27.86
C THR A 79 -13.62 -3.30 29.18
N ALA A 80 -12.79 -3.21 30.23
CA ALA A 80 -13.20 -2.75 31.57
C ALA A 80 -13.70 -1.29 31.56
N VAL A 81 -13.05 -0.39 30.79
CA VAL A 81 -13.46 1.02 30.69
C VAL A 81 -14.88 1.19 30.14
N VAL A 82 -15.31 0.34 29.20
CA VAL A 82 -16.64 0.43 28.56
C VAL A 82 -17.64 -0.62 29.02
N GLU A 83 -17.35 -1.36 30.10
CA GLU A 83 -18.20 -2.42 30.64
C GLU A 83 -19.63 -1.96 30.91
N GLY A 84 -19.80 -0.71 31.34
CA GLY A 84 -21.10 -0.09 31.59
C GLY A 84 -21.95 0.15 30.34
N ALA A 85 -21.37 0.12 29.15
CA ALA A 85 -22.05 0.28 27.85
C ALA A 85 -22.57 -1.05 27.27
N GLY A 86 -22.33 -2.17 27.97
CA GLY A 86 -22.77 -3.51 27.60
C GLY A 86 -21.68 -4.37 26.94
N PRO A 87 -21.90 -5.70 26.90
CA PRO A 87 -20.87 -6.67 26.51
C PRO A 87 -20.40 -6.53 25.07
N ALA A 88 -21.26 -6.08 24.14
CA ALA A 88 -20.85 -5.85 22.74
C ALA A 88 -19.89 -4.65 22.61
N ALA A 89 -20.15 -3.57 23.34
CA ALA A 89 -19.27 -2.39 23.36
C ALA A 89 -17.91 -2.75 23.98
N GLY A 90 -17.88 -3.52 25.08
CA GLY A 90 -16.65 -4.03 25.68
C GLY A 90 -15.84 -4.89 24.72
N ALA A 91 -16.48 -5.82 24.01
CA ALA A 91 -15.81 -6.68 23.03
C ALA A 91 -15.18 -5.87 21.89
N VAL A 92 -15.90 -4.89 21.32
CA VAL A 92 -15.40 -4.02 20.25
C VAL A 92 -14.23 -3.18 20.73
N ALA A 93 -14.37 -2.50 21.88
CA ALA A 93 -13.32 -1.67 22.45
C ALA A 93 -12.05 -2.49 22.77
N GLY A 94 -12.22 -3.66 23.37
CA GLY A 94 -11.12 -4.55 23.67
C GLY A 94 -10.36 -4.99 22.42
N VAL A 95 -11.06 -5.48 21.40
CA VAL A 95 -10.39 -5.89 20.15
C VAL A 95 -9.74 -4.70 19.46
N ALA A 96 -10.39 -3.54 19.38
CA ALA A 96 -9.79 -2.34 18.82
C ALA A 96 -8.50 -1.95 19.53
N ALA A 97 -8.46 -1.99 20.86
CA ALA A 97 -7.27 -1.71 21.66
C ALA A 97 -6.17 -2.76 21.42
N GLY A 98 -6.51 -4.05 21.36
CA GLY A 98 -5.57 -5.13 21.05
C GLY A 98 -4.94 -4.97 19.67
N VAL A 99 -5.73 -4.65 18.65
CA VAL A 99 -5.21 -4.38 17.28
C VAL A 99 -4.37 -3.13 17.27
N ALA A 100 -4.78 -2.03 17.94
CA ALA A 100 -4.02 -0.80 18.02
C ALA A 100 -2.63 -1.04 18.66
N ALA A 101 -2.53 -1.91 19.67
CA ALA A 101 -1.28 -2.26 20.32
C ALA A 101 -0.26 -2.89 19.33
N TYR A 102 -0.72 -3.57 18.27
CA TYR A 102 0.13 -4.05 17.19
C TYR A 102 0.39 -2.99 16.12
N ALA A 103 -0.65 -2.28 15.70
CA ALA A 103 -0.61 -1.39 14.55
C ALA A 103 0.15 -0.09 14.81
N LEU A 104 -0.05 0.55 15.97
CA LEU A 104 0.59 1.83 16.29
C LEU A 104 2.14 1.77 16.27
N PRO A 105 2.79 0.74 16.84
CA PRO A 105 4.25 0.62 16.73
C PRO A 105 4.74 0.41 15.29
N VAL A 106 3.98 -0.31 14.45
CA VAL A 106 4.31 -0.47 13.03
C VAL A 106 4.23 0.86 12.29
N VAL A 107 3.19 1.67 12.54
CA VAL A 107 3.06 3.03 12.01
C VAL A 107 4.22 3.91 12.48
N ALA A 108 4.61 3.83 13.76
CA ALA A 108 5.76 4.56 14.28
C ALA A 108 7.07 4.18 13.56
N VAL A 109 7.27 2.89 13.28
CA VAL A 109 8.41 2.42 12.47
C VAL A 109 8.34 2.99 11.05
N ALA A 110 7.18 2.95 10.40
CA ALA A 110 6.99 3.48 9.05
C ALA A 110 7.32 4.98 8.97
N VAL A 111 6.84 5.76 9.93
CA VAL A 111 7.14 7.20 10.06
C VAL A 111 8.65 7.42 10.29
N ALA A 112 9.28 6.70 11.22
CA ALA A 112 10.70 6.83 11.50
C ALA A 112 11.57 6.52 10.26
N VAL A 113 11.25 5.45 9.56
CA VAL A 113 11.92 5.05 8.31
C VAL A 113 11.69 6.07 7.20
N ARG A 114 10.47 6.61 7.09
CA ARG A 114 10.15 7.68 6.12
C ARG A 114 10.97 8.92 6.37
N LEU A 115 10.98 9.40 7.60
CA LEU A 115 11.75 10.59 7.99
C LEU A 115 13.27 10.41 7.78
N ALA A 116 13.78 9.20 7.99
CA ALA A 116 15.17 8.85 7.74
C ALA A 116 15.59 9.01 6.27
N THR A 117 14.68 8.78 5.33
CA THR A 117 14.94 8.86 3.89
C THR A 117 14.72 10.26 3.28
N VAL A 118 14.05 11.18 3.99
CA VAL A 118 13.74 12.54 3.49
C VAL A 118 14.96 13.30 2.96
N PRO A 119 16.14 13.33 3.64
CA PRO A 119 17.28 14.10 3.14
C PRO A 119 17.76 13.62 1.77
N TYR A 120 17.79 12.31 1.57
CA TYR A 120 18.26 11.68 0.34
C TYR A 120 17.24 11.87 -0.81
N HIS A 121 15.94 11.74 -0.51
CA HIS A 121 14.90 12.07 -1.50
C HIS A 121 14.94 13.54 -1.93
N ARG A 122 15.25 14.45 -1.02
CA ARG A 122 15.46 15.87 -1.38
C ARG A 122 16.64 16.04 -2.33
N ALA A 123 17.76 15.38 -2.03
CA ALA A 123 18.98 15.49 -2.82
C ALA A 123 18.82 14.87 -4.22
N VAL A 124 18.27 13.65 -4.28
CA VAL A 124 18.10 12.90 -5.54
C VAL A 124 17.02 13.51 -6.43
N ARG A 125 15.92 14.00 -5.88
CA ARG A 125 14.76 14.48 -6.65
C ARG A 125 14.69 15.99 -6.82
N GLY A 126 15.58 16.76 -6.15
CA GLY A 126 15.69 18.20 -6.32
C GLY A 126 14.56 19.06 -5.71
N PHE A 127 13.60 18.45 -4.99
CA PHE A 127 12.49 19.20 -4.41
C PHE A 127 12.47 19.18 -2.87
N ARG A 128 11.91 20.25 -2.27
CA ARG A 128 11.93 20.46 -0.82
C ARG A 128 10.65 19.90 -0.17
N VAL A 129 10.71 18.67 0.36
CA VAL A 129 9.69 18.11 1.26
C VAL A 129 10.07 18.49 2.70
N ARG A 130 9.15 19.08 3.46
CA ARG A 130 9.38 19.30 4.90
C ARG A 130 9.18 18.00 5.65
N TYR A 131 9.92 17.79 6.74
CA TYR A 131 9.78 16.58 7.58
C TYR A 131 8.34 16.39 8.08
N ARG A 132 7.67 17.50 8.48
CA ARG A 132 6.28 17.46 8.93
C ARG A 132 5.32 16.97 7.83
N ASP A 133 5.54 17.41 6.58
CA ASP A 133 4.68 17.04 5.45
C ASP A 133 4.89 15.56 5.07
N ALA A 134 6.13 15.08 5.16
CA ALA A 134 6.45 13.67 4.98
C ALA A 134 5.85 12.78 6.09
N ALA A 135 5.88 13.24 7.35
CA ALA A 135 5.26 12.53 8.47
C ALA A 135 3.73 12.54 8.35
N ALA A 136 3.14 13.70 8.02
CA ALA A 136 1.69 13.83 7.85
C ALA A 136 1.18 12.92 6.71
N TRP A 137 1.88 12.89 5.58
CA TRP A 137 1.55 12.00 4.48
C TRP A 137 1.57 10.51 4.87
N GLU A 138 2.60 10.10 5.60
CA GLU A 138 2.69 8.70 6.06
C GLU A 138 1.57 8.38 7.06
N LEU A 139 1.28 9.30 7.99
CA LEU A 139 0.21 9.15 8.98
C LEU A 139 -1.19 9.18 8.33
N GLU A 140 -1.44 10.06 7.37
CA GLU A 140 -2.72 10.13 6.65
C GLU A 140 -2.96 8.82 5.87
N ARG A 141 -1.95 8.34 5.14
CA ARG A 141 -2.02 7.10 4.37
C ARG A 141 -2.21 5.88 5.28
N ASP A 142 -1.34 5.73 6.28
CA ASP A 142 -1.36 4.57 7.17
C ASP A 142 -2.52 4.68 8.18
N GLY A 143 -2.96 5.90 8.52
CA GLY A 143 -4.11 6.14 9.39
C GLY A 143 -5.44 5.67 8.79
N VAL A 144 -5.66 5.89 7.50
CA VAL A 144 -6.86 5.36 6.80
C VAL A 144 -6.84 3.83 6.81
N GLY A 145 -5.68 3.23 6.52
CA GLY A 145 -5.49 1.78 6.59
C GLY A 145 -5.73 1.24 8.00
N LEU A 146 -5.16 1.90 9.00
CA LEU A 146 -5.34 1.51 10.41
C LEU A 146 -6.80 1.62 10.86
N ALA A 147 -7.49 2.71 10.51
CA ALA A 147 -8.91 2.86 10.82
C ALA A 147 -9.76 1.74 10.20
N GLY A 148 -9.48 1.38 8.94
CA GLY A 148 -10.11 0.25 8.26
C GLY A 148 -9.85 -1.07 8.99
N ILE A 149 -8.60 -1.33 9.40
CA ILE A 149 -8.21 -2.54 10.15
C ILE A 149 -8.91 -2.59 11.52
N LEU A 150 -8.99 -1.47 12.24
CA LEU A 150 -9.65 -1.39 13.55
C LEU A 150 -11.15 -1.65 13.43
N LEU A 151 -11.82 -1.05 12.45
CA LEU A 151 -13.24 -1.30 12.17
C LEU A 151 -13.46 -2.77 11.78
N ALA A 152 -12.60 -3.33 10.94
CA ALA A 152 -12.63 -4.72 10.53
C ALA A 152 -12.49 -5.65 11.75
N ALA A 153 -11.50 -5.42 12.58
CA ALA A 153 -11.24 -6.23 13.76
C ALA A 153 -12.40 -6.15 14.76
N GLY A 154 -12.99 -4.95 14.98
CA GLY A 154 -14.16 -4.76 15.85
C GLY A 154 -15.37 -5.54 15.36
N ALA A 155 -15.70 -5.46 14.08
CA ALA A 155 -16.85 -6.18 13.53
C ALA A 155 -16.63 -7.72 13.50
N ILE A 156 -15.40 -8.16 13.25
CA ILE A 156 -15.04 -9.59 13.35
C ILE A 156 -15.18 -10.10 14.77
N ALA A 157 -14.85 -9.28 15.77
CA ALA A 157 -14.98 -9.64 17.19
C ALA A 157 -16.41 -9.91 17.61
N LEU A 158 -17.39 -9.25 16.98
CA LEU A 158 -18.83 -9.46 17.24
C LEU A 158 -19.36 -10.76 16.64
N ALA A 159 -18.65 -11.35 15.67
CA ALA A 159 -19.06 -12.60 15.04
C ALA A 159 -18.75 -13.80 15.97
N PRO A 160 -19.64 -14.83 16.01
CA PRO A 160 -19.35 -16.08 16.69
C PRO A 160 -18.03 -16.69 16.23
N ALA A 161 -17.33 -17.39 17.15
CA ALA A 161 -16.08 -18.07 16.80
C ALA A 161 -16.27 -19.13 15.71
N GLY A 162 -15.20 -19.45 14.98
CA GLY A 162 -15.22 -20.41 13.89
C GLY A 162 -15.55 -19.77 12.52
N TRP A 163 -16.20 -20.52 11.65
CA TRP A 163 -16.52 -20.13 10.28
C TRP A 163 -17.32 -18.82 10.13
N PRO A 164 -18.31 -18.51 11.04
CA PRO A 164 -19.01 -17.22 10.99
C PRO A 164 -18.05 -16.03 11.11
N ARG A 165 -17.00 -16.14 11.93
CA ARG A 165 -15.97 -15.10 12.08
C ARG A 165 -15.13 -14.92 10.82
N VAL A 166 -14.78 -16.01 10.14
CA VAL A 166 -14.11 -15.97 8.84
C VAL A 166 -14.99 -15.30 7.79
N GLY A 167 -16.28 -15.66 7.73
CA GLY A 167 -17.25 -15.03 6.84
C GLY A 167 -17.41 -13.53 7.10
N ALA A 168 -17.48 -13.13 8.37
CA ALA A 168 -17.53 -11.72 8.76
C ALA A 168 -16.28 -10.95 8.32
N ALA A 169 -15.09 -11.55 8.44
CA ALA A 169 -13.85 -10.94 8.00
C ALA A 169 -13.81 -10.72 6.48
N VAL A 170 -14.23 -11.72 5.71
CA VAL A 170 -14.30 -11.63 4.24
C VAL A 170 -15.35 -10.59 3.81
N GLY A 171 -16.55 -10.65 4.39
CA GLY A 171 -17.63 -9.70 4.07
C GLY A 171 -17.27 -8.26 4.39
N LEU A 172 -16.63 -8.04 5.54
CA LEU A 172 -16.18 -6.70 5.92
C LEU A 172 -15.05 -6.20 5.04
N GLY A 173 -14.13 -7.07 4.64
CA GLY A 173 -13.11 -6.70 3.67
C GLY A 173 -13.72 -6.27 2.33
N LEU A 174 -14.80 -6.93 1.87
CA LEU A 174 -15.57 -6.48 0.69
C LEU A 174 -16.15 -5.08 0.91
N VAL A 175 -16.74 -4.83 2.08
CA VAL A 175 -17.29 -3.50 2.42
C VAL A 175 -16.16 -2.46 2.45
N VAL A 176 -15.03 -2.75 3.09
CA VAL A 176 -13.87 -1.85 3.11
C VAL A 176 -13.39 -1.56 1.69
N THR A 177 -13.26 -2.59 0.84
CA THR A 177 -12.85 -2.40 -0.56
C THR A 177 -13.84 -1.55 -1.34
N ALA A 178 -15.14 -1.76 -1.14
CA ALA A 178 -16.20 -0.97 -1.79
C ALA A 178 -16.21 0.51 -1.33
N VAL A 179 -15.89 0.77 -0.06
CA VAL A 179 -15.88 2.12 0.53
C VAL A 179 -14.55 2.83 0.31
N THR A 180 -13.46 2.11 0.10
CA THR A 180 -12.10 2.66 -0.06
C THR A 180 -12.02 3.82 -1.06
N PRO A 181 -12.59 3.78 -2.29
CA PRO A 181 -12.47 4.90 -3.22
C PRO A 181 -13.09 6.19 -2.69
N PHE A 182 -14.20 6.11 -1.96
CA PHE A 182 -14.84 7.28 -1.33
C PHE A 182 -13.97 7.84 -0.18
N ALA A 183 -13.40 6.95 0.64
CA ALA A 183 -12.47 7.34 1.69
C ALA A 183 -11.22 8.03 1.11
N LEU A 184 -10.68 7.52 -0.02
CA LEU A 184 -9.54 8.11 -0.72
C LEU A 184 -9.87 9.49 -1.30
N VAL A 185 -11.09 9.70 -1.83
CA VAL A 185 -11.53 11.02 -2.32
C VAL A 185 -11.39 12.09 -1.22
N VAL A 186 -11.74 11.73 0.02
CA VAL A 186 -11.66 12.64 1.17
C VAL A 186 -10.24 12.74 1.72
N ALA A 187 -9.60 11.60 1.96
CA ALA A 187 -8.30 11.52 2.61
C ALA A 187 -7.17 12.12 1.77
N LEU A 188 -7.21 11.95 0.46
CA LEU A 188 -6.17 12.47 -0.45
C LEU A 188 -6.44 13.90 -0.92
N ARG A 189 -7.46 14.59 -0.36
CA ARG A 189 -7.80 15.97 -0.74
C ARG A 189 -7.93 16.14 -2.25
N THR A 190 -8.73 15.28 -2.85
CA THR A 190 -8.90 15.28 -4.30
C THR A 190 -9.86 16.37 -4.76
N ARG A 191 -9.65 16.86 -5.97
CA ARG A 191 -10.57 17.74 -6.70
C ARG A 191 -11.12 17.06 -7.95
N TRP A 192 -12.15 17.61 -8.53
CA TRP A 192 -12.55 17.25 -9.88
C TRP A 192 -11.52 17.78 -10.88
N PRO A 193 -11.32 17.11 -12.03
CA PRO A 193 -10.49 17.66 -13.10
C PRO A 193 -11.06 18.98 -13.61
N THR A 194 -10.20 19.87 -14.08
CA THR A 194 -10.60 21.04 -14.88
C THR A 194 -11.16 20.59 -16.22
N ASP A 195 -11.81 21.48 -16.96
CA ASP A 195 -12.34 21.16 -18.30
C ASP A 195 -11.21 20.78 -19.27
N GLU A 196 -10.03 21.39 -19.15
CA GLU A 196 -8.84 21.07 -19.93
C GLU A 196 -8.27 19.69 -19.59
N GLU A 197 -8.06 19.41 -18.30
CA GLU A 197 -7.61 18.09 -17.83
C GLU A 197 -8.59 16.98 -18.23
N ARG A 198 -9.88 17.27 -18.18
CA ARG A 198 -10.92 16.34 -18.59
C ARG A 198 -10.89 16.10 -20.10
N ALA A 199 -10.79 17.15 -20.90
CA ALA A 199 -10.74 17.06 -22.36
C ALA A 199 -9.56 16.22 -22.84
N THR A 200 -8.42 16.28 -22.12
CA THR A 200 -7.22 15.45 -22.42
C THR A 200 -7.50 13.97 -22.37
N VAL A 201 -8.42 13.48 -21.51
CA VAL A 201 -8.62 12.06 -21.21
C VAL A 201 -10.03 11.53 -21.49
N ASP A 202 -10.95 12.37 -21.94
CA ASP A 202 -12.38 12.03 -22.06
C ASP A 202 -12.64 10.85 -23.01
N ASP A 203 -11.82 10.70 -24.04
CA ASP A 203 -11.92 9.62 -25.02
C ASP A 203 -11.36 8.26 -24.54
N VAL A 204 -10.60 8.24 -23.45
CA VAL A 204 -10.05 7.01 -22.85
C VAL A 204 -10.74 6.62 -21.54
N LEU A 205 -11.62 7.47 -21.00
CA LEU A 205 -12.41 7.18 -19.81
C LEU A 205 -13.75 6.53 -20.19
N PRO A 206 -13.98 5.26 -19.85
CA PRO A 206 -15.26 4.62 -20.12
C PRO A 206 -16.38 5.22 -19.24
N PRO A 207 -17.65 5.12 -19.69
CA PRO A 207 -18.80 5.54 -18.89
C PRO A 207 -18.81 4.83 -17.52
N GLY A 208 -18.94 5.59 -16.45
CA GLY A 208 -18.96 5.04 -15.07
C GLY A 208 -17.65 5.19 -14.31
N VAL A 209 -16.52 5.30 -14.99
CA VAL A 209 -15.21 5.57 -14.36
C VAL A 209 -15.04 7.09 -14.15
N ARG A 210 -14.64 7.47 -12.96
CA ARG A 210 -14.51 8.88 -12.55
C ARG A 210 -13.06 9.26 -12.33
N LEU A 211 -12.62 10.33 -12.99
CA LEU A 211 -11.31 10.91 -12.74
C LEU A 211 -11.34 11.82 -11.50
N ARG A 212 -10.34 11.67 -10.65
CA ARG A 212 -10.05 12.57 -9.51
C ARG A 212 -8.61 13.03 -9.56
N VAL A 213 -8.38 14.32 -9.38
CA VAL A 213 -7.03 14.89 -9.32
C VAL A 213 -6.63 15.07 -7.87
N VAL A 214 -5.47 14.52 -7.50
CA VAL A 214 -4.93 14.54 -6.14
C VAL A 214 -3.99 15.73 -6.00
N ASP A 215 -4.20 16.58 -4.98
CA ASP A 215 -3.27 17.66 -4.59
C ASP A 215 -1.93 17.04 -4.15
N ASP A 216 -0.95 17.03 -5.04
CA ASP A 216 0.35 16.41 -4.83
C ASP A 216 1.37 17.41 -4.29
N ARG A 217 1.32 17.65 -2.99
CA ARG A 217 2.32 18.49 -2.29
C ARG A 217 3.73 17.92 -2.34
N THR A 218 3.87 16.64 -2.66
CA THR A 218 5.17 15.96 -2.72
C THR A 218 5.74 15.90 -4.13
N ARG A 219 4.96 16.30 -5.13
CA ARG A 219 5.28 16.21 -6.56
C ARG A 219 5.80 14.84 -6.97
N LEU A 220 5.22 13.81 -6.39
CA LEU A 220 5.50 12.41 -6.71
C LEU A 220 4.45 11.95 -7.72
N GLY A 221 4.64 12.27 -8.99
CA GLY A 221 3.73 11.83 -10.05
C GLY A 221 3.28 10.39 -9.84
N SER A 222 1.99 10.20 -9.63
CA SER A 222 1.39 8.88 -9.37
C SER A 222 0.00 8.82 -9.97
N ALA A 223 -0.34 7.65 -10.48
CA ALA A 223 -1.69 7.30 -10.89
C ALA A 223 -2.07 5.98 -10.24
N PHE A 224 -3.34 5.78 -9.96
CA PHE A 224 -3.85 4.49 -9.50
C PHE A 224 -5.36 4.38 -9.69
N ALA A 225 -5.81 3.15 -9.92
CA ALA A 225 -7.22 2.77 -9.98
C ALA A 225 -7.73 2.32 -8.61
N ALA A 226 -8.96 2.71 -8.24
CA ALA A 226 -9.63 2.23 -7.04
C ALA A 226 -11.15 2.14 -7.26
N GLY A 227 -11.76 1.15 -6.60
CA GLY A 227 -13.17 0.82 -6.74
C GLY A 227 -13.39 -0.52 -7.41
N VAL A 228 -14.40 -1.24 -6.95
CA VAL A 228 -14.79 -2.56 -7.46
C VAL A 228 -16.28 -2.62 -7.79
N LEU A 229 -17.01 -1.56 -7.50
CA LEU A 229 -18.44 -1.48 -7.77
C LEU A 229 -18.70 -0.64 -9.02
N PRO A 230 -19.55 -1.12 -9.93
CA PRO A 230 -19.95 -0.35 -11.11
C PRO A 230 -20.47 1.03 -10.72
N GLY A 231 -19.96 2.08 -11.37
CA GLY A 231 -20.28 3.48 -11.05
C GLY A 231 -19.60 4.07 -9.82
N ALA A 232 -18.79 3.27 -9.10
CA ALA A 232 -17.90 3.71 -8.03
C ALA A 232 -16.43 3.40 -8.34
N GLU A 233 -16.11 3.37 -9.61
CA GLU A 233 -14.76 3.18 -10.14
C GLU A 233 -14.10 4.55 -10.33
N TYR A 234 -12.89 4.69 -9.79
CA TYR A 234 -12.14 5.92 -9.81
C TYR A 234 -10.73 5.69 -10.35
N VAL A 235 -10.30 6.61 -11.19
CA VAL A 235 -8.89 6.80 -11.54
C VAL A 235 -8.42 8.05 -10.82
N PHE A 236 -7.35 7.93 -10.04
CA PHE A 236 -6.71 9.03 -9.32
C PHE A 236 -5.41 9.38 -10.03
N LEU A 237 -5.26 10.64 -10.42
CA LEU A 237 -4.01 11.21 -10.95
C LEU A 237 -3.54 12.32 -10.04
N THR A 238 -2.24 12.37 -9.78
CA THR A 238 -1.64 13.53 -9.12
C THR A 238 -1.54 14.71 -10.08
N GLU A 239 -1.70 15.93 -9.56
CA GLU A 239 -1.59 17.16 -10.33
C GLU A 239 -0.25 17.28 -11.07
N SER A 240 0.85 16.83 -10.44
CA SER A 240 2.18 16.82 -11.05
C SER A 240 2.31 15.93 -12.29
N LEU A 241 1.41 14.99 -12.56
CA LEU A 241 1.41 14.23 -13.81
C LEU A 241 1.01 15.09 -15.00
N PHE A 242 0.00 15.93 -14.84
CA PHE A 242 -0.42 16.88 -15.90
C PHE A 242 0.67 17.93 -16.20
N ASP A 243 1.46 18.33 -15.19
CA ASP A 243 2.60 19.25 -15.36
C ASP A 243 3.82 18.60 -16.04
N THR A 244 3.92 17.28 -16.00
CA THR A 244 5.16 16.54 -16.35
C THR A 244 5.03 15.82 -17.68
N LEU A 245 3.88 15.25 -17.95
CA LEU A 245 3.60 14.43 -19.13
C LEU A 245 2.89 15.28 -20.20
N ASP A 246 3.11 14.93 -21.46
CA ASP A 246 2.28 15.48 -22.54
C ASP A 246 0.89 14.82 -22.54
N ASP A 247 -0.05 15.41 -23.30
CA ASP A 247 -1.44 14.94 -23.38
C ASP A 247 -1.55 13.47 -23.81
N ARG A 248 -0.68 13.02 -24.72
CA ARG A 248 -0.67 11.64 -25.20
C ARG A 248 -0.15 10.69 -24.14
N GLU A 249 0.84 11.10 -23.37
CA GLU A 249 1.41 10.36 -22.25
C GLU A 249 0.41 10.28 -21.09
N VAL A 250 -0.28 11.38 -20.75
CA VAL A 250 -1.36 11.39 -19.75
C VAL A 250 -2.48 10.42 -20.14
N ARG A 251 -2.92 10.46 -21.40
CA ARG A 251 -3.93 9.50 -21.93
C ARG A 251 -3.48 8.06 -21.79
N ALA A 252 -2.20 7.77 -22.03
CA ALA A 252 -1.65 6.44 -21.92
C ALA A 252 -1.62 5.93 -20.48
N VAL A 253 -1.27 6.80 -19.52
CA VAL A 253 -1.33 6.49 -18.09
C VAL A 253 -2.78 6.25 -17.65
N VAL A 254 -3.73 7.10 -18.06
CA VAL A 254 -5.16 6.91 -17.74
C VAL A 254 -5.69 5.63 -18.35
N ALA A 255 -5.36 5.32 -19.61
CA ALA A 255 -5.75 4.07 -20.25
C ALA A 255 -5.18 2.84 -19.51
N HIS A 256 -3.96 2.92 -18.96
CA HIS A 256 -3.40 1.87 -18.13
C HIS A 256 -4.22 1.65 -16.85
N GLU A 257 -4.59 2.72 -16.15
CA GLU A 257 -5.42 2.65 -14.94
C GLU A 257 -6.84 2.14 -15.25
N VAL A 258 -7.42 2.57 -16.36
CA VAL A 258 -8.69 2.01 -16.87
C VAL A 258 -8.58 0.52 -17.14
N GLY A 259 -7.45 0.05 -17.67
CA GLY A 259 -7.17 -1.37 -17.87
C GLY A 259 -7.24 -2.20 -16.58
N HIS A 260 -6.96 -1.60 -15.42
CA HIS A 260 -7.17 -2.27 -14.12
C HIS A 260 -8.64 -2.42 -13.78
N HIS A 261 -9.52 -1.50 -14.15
CA HIS A 261 -10.98 -1.64 -13.98
C HIS A 261 -11.56 -2.66 -14.96
N GLU A 262 -11.29 -2.49 -16.26
CA GLU A 262 -11.81 -3.34 -17.33
C GLU A 262 -11.44 -4.84 -17.18
N ARG A 263 -10.40 -5.14 -16.44
CA ARG A 263 -9.92 -6.50 -16.16
C ARG A 263 -10.15 -6.92 -14.70
N GLU A 264 -10.89 -6.13 -13.92
CA GLU A 264 -11.22 -6.42 -12.52
C GLU A 264 -10.00 -6.70 -11.63
N HIS A 265 -8.83 -6.11 -11.97
CA HIS A 265 -7.57 -6.38 -11.27
C HIS A 265 -7.64 -6.00 -9.79
N VAL A 266 -8.37 -4.94 -9.45
CA VAL A 266 -8.56 -4.50 -8.06
C VAL A 266 -9.30 -5.58 -7.27
N LEU A 267 -10.37 -6.15 -7.83
CA LEU A 267 -11.13 -7.23 -7.23
C LEU A 267 -10.29 -8.51 -7.08
N VAL A 268 -9.55 -8.90 -8.12
CA VAL A 268 -8.68 -10.10 -8.10
C VAL A 268 -7.62 -9.99 -7.00
N ARG A 269 -6.95 -8.82 -6.88
CA ARG A 269 -5.96 -8.58 -5.82
C ARG A 269 -6.60 -8.64 -4.44
N TYR A 270 -7.79 -8.04 -4.30
CA TYR A 270 -8.56 -8.09 -3.06
C TYR A 270 -8.91 -9.54 -2.67
N LEU A 271 -9.48 -10.32 -3.58
CA LEU A 271 -9.88 -11.71 -3.30
C LEU A 271 -8.69 -12.56 -2.86
N LEU A 272 -7.53 -12.37 -3.48
CA LEU A 272 -6.31 -13.07 -3.08
C LEU A 272 -5.92 -12.76 -1.61
N VAL A 273 -5.97 -11.47 -1.23
CA VAL A 273 -5.68 -11.04 0.15
C VAL A 273 -6.75 -11.55 1.11
N ALA A 274 -8.04 -11.48 0.73
CA ALA A 274 -9.15 -11.95 1.55
C ALA A 274 -9.08 -13.47 1.82
N VAL A 275 -8.73 -14.27 0.80
CA VAL A 275 -8.53 -15.73 0.97
C VAL A 275 -7.38 -16.01 1.93
N ALA A 276 -6.25 -15.31 1.78
CA ALA A 276 -5.11 -15.49 2.68
C ALA A 276 -5.44 -15.08 4.13
N ALA A 277 -6.12 -13.95 4.32
CA ALA A 277 -6.57 -13.49 5.63
C ALA A 277 -7.60 -14.45 6.24
N GLY A 278 -8.55 -14.95 5.43
CA GLY A 278 -9.54 -15.94 5.85
C GLY A 278 -8.88 -17.26 6.29
N ALA A 279 -7.88 -17.73 5.53
CA ALA A 279 -7.11 -18.91 5.90
C ALA A 279 -6.35 -18.72 7.21
N ALA A 280 -5.69 -17.56 7.39
CA ALA A 280 -4.99 -17.23 8.63
C ALA A 280 -5.94 -17.18 9.84
N LEU A 281 -7.11 -16.56 9.70
CA LEU A 281 -8.15 -16.52 10.73
C LEU A 281 -8.73 -17.91 11.02
N GLY A 282 -8.94 -18.73 9.97
CA GLY A 282 -9.39 -20.12 10.12
C GLY A 282 -8.43 -20.92 10.97
N VAL A 283 -7.13 -20.89 10.64
CA VAL A 283 -6.08 -21.57 11.43
C VAL A 283 -6.04 -21.03 12.87
N ALA A 284 -6.10 -19.70 13.05
CA ALA A 284 -6.11 -19.10 14.39
C ALA A 284 -7.34 -19.50 15.22
N SER A 285 -8.46 -19.82 14.58
CA SER A 285 -9.70 -20.23 15.26
C SER A 285 -9.71 -21.69 15.66
N VAL A 286 -9.06 -22.59 14.89
CA VAL A 286 -9.06 -24.05 15.13
C VAL A 286 -7.79 -24.56 15.79
N ALA A 287 -6.67 -23.86 15.61
CA ALA A 287 -5.35 -24.24 16.14
C ALA A 287 -4.55 -22.99 16.57
N PRO A 288 -4.98 -22.28 17.64
CA PRO A 288 -4.40 -20.99 18.02
C PRO A 288 -2.90 -21.07 18.33
N ASP A 289 -2.45 -22.19 18.90
CA ASP A 289 -1.04 -22.41 19.24
C ASP A 289 -0.16 -22.58 18.00
N ALA A 290 -0.70 -23.13 16.91
CA ALA A 290 0.00 -23.30 15.64
C ALA A 290 -0.17 -22.08 14.69
N ALA A 291 -1.07 -21.14 15.00
CA ALA A 291 -1.44 -20.05 14.10
C ALA A 291 -0.24 -19.21 13.68
N LEU A 292 0.62 -18.83 14.62
CA LEU A 292 1.80 -18.02 14.32
C LEU A 292 2.74 -18.74 13.34
N VAL A 293 3.02 -20.02 13.60
CA VAL A 293 3.89 -20.84 12.74
C VAL A 293 3.28 -20.99 11.36
N ALA A 294 1.98 -21.27 11.27
CA ALA A 294 1.27 -21.42 10.01
C ALA A 294 1.25 -20.11 9.19
N ILE A 295 1.03 -18.96 9.84
CA ILE A 295 1.05 -17.64 9.19
C ILE A 295 2.46 -17.33 8.68
N LEU A 296 3.49 -17.54 9.50
CA LEU A 296 4.88 -17.32 9.10
C LEU A 296 5.30 -18.24 7.94
N ALA A 297 4.90 -19.51 7.97
CA ALA A 297 5.18 -20.46 6.89
C ALA A 297 4.39 -20.15 5.61
N GLY A 298 3.15 -19.66 5.73
CA GLY A 298 2.29 -19.27 4.60
C GLY A 298 2.66 -17.95 3.95
N THR A 299 3.33 -17.04 4.68
CA THR A 299 3.67 -15.70 4.18
C THR A 299 4.59 -15.72 2.95
N PRO A 300 5.68 -16.51 2.85
CA PRO A 300 6.53 -16.54 1.67
C PRO A 300 5.80 -17.03 0.40
N PRO A 301 5.08 -18.17 0.39
CA PRO A 301 4.34 -18.59 -0.80
C PRO A 301 3.23 -17.61 -1.18
N PHE A 302 2.55 -16.99 -0.22
CA PHE A 302 1.58 -15.94 -0.48
C PHE A 302 2.24 -14.72 -1.15
N ALA A 303 3.39 -14.26 -0.66
CA ALA A 303 4.12 -13.15 -1.26
C ALA A 303 4.53 -13.43 -2.71
N VAL A 304 4.95 -14.66 -3.01
CA VAL A 304 5.27 -15.09 -4.38
C VAL A 304 4.01 -15.09 -5.26
N ALA A 305 2.90 -15.65 -4.77
CA ALA A 305 1.63 -15.67 -5.48
C ALA A 305 1.11 -14.24 -5.76
N LEU A 306 1.15 -13.36 -4.76
CA LEU A 306 0.76 -11.96 -4.91
C LEU A 306 1.64 -11.24 -5.94
N ALA A 307 2.95 -11.41 -5.86
CA ALA A 307 3.86 -10.81 -6.83
C ALA A 307 3.64 -11.33 -8.26
N TRP A 308 3.29 -12.60 -8.43
CA TRP A 308 2.94 -13.18 -9.72
C TRP A 308 1.63 -12.56 -10.27
N VAL A 309 0.57 -12.47 -9.44
CA VAL A 309 -0.70 -11.85 -9.80
C VAL A 309 -0.47 -10.40 -10.20
N VAL A 310 0.26 -9.62 -9.39
CA VAL A 310 0.53 -8.20 -9.69
C VAL A 310 1.25 -8.05 -11.01
N ARG A 311 2.32 -8.82 -11.27
CA ARG A 311 3.04 -8.76 -12.57
C ARG A 311 2.14 -9.10 -13.75
N ARG A 312 1.26 -10.09 -13.60
CA ARG A 312 0.32 -10.47 -14.64
C ARG A 312 -0.71 -9.38 -14.91
N THR A 313 -1.27 -8.78 -13.86
CA THR A 313 -2.25 -7.69 -13.98
C THR A 313 -1.63 -6.42 -14.57
N GLU A 314 -0.39 -6.08 -14.21
CA GLU A 314 0.35 -4.98 -14.85
C GLU A 314 0.56 -5.21 -16.36
N ALA A 315 0.99 -6.42 -16.75
CA ALA A 315 1.17 -6.75 -18.16
C ALA A 315 -0.14 -6.69 -18.96
N GLN A 316 -1.28 -7.00 -18.33
CA GLN A 316 -2.60 -6.89 -18.95
C GLN A 316 -3.07 -5.43 -19.05
N ALA A 317 -2.81 -4.59 -18.05
CA ALA A 317 -3.10 -3.16 -18.09
C ALA A 317 -2.22 -2.44 -19.14
N ASP A 318 -0.92 -2.80 -19.24
CA ASP A 318 -0.02 -2.34 -20.31
C ASP A 318 -0.56 -2.70 -21.70
N ALA A 319 -1.04 -3.93 -21.85
CA ALA A 319 -1.62 -4.40 -23.11
C ALA A 319 -2.91 -3.67 -23.49
N TYR A 320 -3.76 -3.36 -22.49
CA TYR A 320 -4.97 -2.57 -22.69
C TYR A 320 -4.62 -1.14 -23.14
N ALA A 321 -3.75 -0.45 -22.44
CA ALA A 321 -3.30 0.89 -22.80
C ALA A 321 -2.68 0.91 -24.21
N ALA A 322 -1.83 -0.07 -24.53
CA ALA A 322 -1.23 -0.17 -25.85
C ALA A 322 -2.26 -0.38 -26.98
N ALA A 323 -3.36 -1.08 -26.70
CA ALA A 323 -4.45 -1.29 -27.66
C ALA A 323 -5.30 -0.02 -27.86
N VAL A 324 -5.45 0.83 -26.84
CA VAL A 324 -6.29 2.03 -26.87
C VAL A 324 -5.53 3.23 -27.44
N VAL A 325 -4.31 3.50 -26.94
CA VAL A 325 -3.55 4.74 -27.29
C VAL A 325 -2.24 4.46 -28.01
N GLY A 326 -1.84 3.20 -28.14
CA GLY A 326 -0.58 2.77 -28.72
C GLY A 326 0.53 2.59 -27.70
N GLY A 327 1.28 1.48 -27.84
CA GLY A 327 2.40 1.14 -26.94
C GLY A 327 3.46 2.23 -26.78
N PRO A 328 3.90 2.93 -27.86
CA PRO A 328 4.87 4.00 -27.76
C PRO A 328 4.47 5.17 -26.86
N ALA A 329 3.16 5.46 -26.72
CA ALA A 329 2.69 6.52 -25.83
C ALA A 329 2.91 6.16 -24.36
N LEU A 330 2.55 4.93 -23.94
CA LEU A 330 2.81 4.48 -22.57
C LEU A 330 4.32 4.29 -22.33
N ALA A 331 5.08 3.82 -23.31
CA ALA A 331 6.54 3.72 -23.20
C ALA A 331 7.17 5.10 -22.95
N GLY A 332 6.76 6.13 -23.69
CA GLY A 332 7.21 7.51 -23.49
C GLY A 332 6.86 8.04 -22.09
N ALA A 333 5.62 7.84 -21.65
CA ALA A 333 5.20 8.21 -20.29
C ALA A 333 6.09 7.55 -19.22
N LEU A 334 6.35 6.24 -19.34
CA LEU A 334 7.20 5.51 -18.42
C LEU A 334 8.66 6.02 -18.42
N GLU A 335 9.19 6.39 -19.58
CA GLU A 335 10.51 6.99 -19.72
C GLU A 335 10.56 8.38 -19.07
N THR A 336 9.59 9.25 -19.40
CA THR A 336 9.49 10.58 -18.82
C THR A 336 9.39 10.51 -17.28
N LEU A 337 8.59 9.58 -16.75
CA LEU A 337 8.46 9.36 -15.30
C LEU A 337 9.74 8.79 -14.67
N ALA A 338 10.49 7.96 -15.39
CA ALA A 338 11.79 7.45 -14.95
C ALA A 338 12.84 8.56 -14.91
N ASP A 339 12.94 9.36 -15.97
CA ASP A 339 13.86 10.50 -16.07
C ASP A 339 13.60 11.54 -14.97
N ARG A 340 12.33 11.77 -14.64
CA ARG A 340 11.91 12.60 -13.52
C ARG A 340 12.03 11.90 -12.16
N ARG A 341 12.45 10.63 -12.14
CA ARG A 341 12.65 9.82 -10.93
C ARG A 341 11.38 9.59 -10.11
N TYR A 342 10.23 9.64 -10.77
CA TYR A 342 8.95 9.32 -10.14
C TYR A 342 8.78 7.81 -9.98
N ILE A 343 9.29 7.01 -10.92
CA ILE A 343 9.35 5.56 -10.86
C ILE A 343 10.80 5.09 -10.88
N ALA A 344 11.08 3.97 -10.20
CA ALA A 344 12.43 3.42 -10.12
C ALA A 344 12.63 2.31 -11.14
N GLU A 345 13.78 2.34 -11.84
CA GLU A 345 14.25 1.20 -12.61
C GLU A 345 14.57 0.04 -11.65
N GLY A 346 13.77 -1.03 -11.72
CA GLY A 346 13.94 -2.18 -10.82
C GLY A 346 15.07 -3.10 -11.26
N GLY A 347 16.12 -3.28 -10.44
CA GLY A 347 17.21 -4.23 -10.64
C GLY A 347 17.54 -5.06 -9.39
N GLY A 348 18.17 -6.23 -9.56
CA GLY A 348 18.70 -7.05 -8.47
C GLY A 348 17.85 -8.25 -8.04
N PRO A 349 18.34 -9.10 -7.09
CA PRO A 349 17.69 -10.37 -6.70
C PRO A 349 16.31 -10.23 -6.06
N ALA A 350 15.92 -9.01 -5.64
CA ALA A 350 14.58 -8.72 -5.14
C ALA A 350 13.49 -8.67 -6.25
N ARG A 351 13.85 -8.91 -7.52
CA ARG A 351 12.91 -8.96 -8.67
C ARG A 351 11.71 -9.89 -8.45
N ILE A 352 11.90 -10.99 -7.71
CA ILE A 352 10.84 -11.97 -7.47
C ILE A 352 9.71 -11.40 -6.61
N LEU A 353 10.03 -10.47 -5.69
CA LEU A 353 9.09 -9.81 -4.79
C LEU A 353 8.74 -8.38 -5.22
N SER A 354 9.25 -7.93 -6.38
CA SER A 354 8.88 -6.63 -6.93
C SER A 354 7.41 -6.65 -7.36
N HIS A 355 6.67 -5.64 -6.91
CA HIS A 355 5.25 -5.46 -7.27
C HIS A 355 5.07 -5.00 -8.72
N HIS A 356 6.13 -4.52 -9.38
CA HIS A 356 6.09 -4.13 -10.80
C HIS A 356 7.15 -4.88 -11.59
N PRO A 357 6.89 -5.25 -12.85
CA PRO A 357 7.90 -5.74 -13.77
C PRO A 357 9.04 -4.72 -13.92
N PRO A 358 10.26 -5.15 -14.27
CA PRO A 358 11.35 -4.22 -14.56
C PRO A 358 10.93 -3.22 -15.64
N LEU A 359 11.21 -1.94 -15.39
CA LEU A 359 10.74 -0.85 -16.24
C LEU A 359 11.26 -0.99 -17.69
N GLY A 360 12.53 -1.33 -17.88
CA GLY A 360 13.12 -1.54 -19.21
C GLY A 360 12.37 -2.62 -20.00
N GLU A 361 12.07 -3.77 -19.37
CA GLU A 361 11.30 -4.85 -20.02
C GLU A 361 9.85 -4.44 -20.38
N ARG A 362 9.26 -3.51 -19.62
CA ARG A 362 7.94 -2.94 -19.95
C ARG A 362 8.04 -2.03 -21.16
N ILE A 363 9.01 -1.11 -21.16
CA ILE A 363 9.24 -0.16 -22.25
C ILE A 363 9.53 -0.89 -23.56
N ASP A 364 10.42 -1.88 -23.55
CA ASP A 364 10.76 -2.66 -24.75
C ASP A 364 9.53 -3.36 -25.33
N ARG A 365 8.76 -4.05 -24.49
CA ARG A 365 7.52 -4.72 -24.92
C ARG A 365 6.45 -3.76 -25.45
N LEU A 366 6.36 -2.54 -24.90
CA LEU A 366 5.42 -1.53 -25.34
C LEU A 366 5.81 -0.93 -26.67
N ARG A 367 7.11 -0.74 -26.94
CA ARG A 367 7.62 -0.26 -28.22
C ARG A 367 7.41 -1.24 -29.37
N GLU A 368 7.46 -2.55 -29.08
CA GLU A 368 7.19 -3.60 -30.05
C GLU A 368 5.71 -3.70 -30.45
N ARG A 369 4.79 -3.19 -29.64
CA ARG A 369 3.34 -3.23 -29.88
C ARG A 369 2.89 -2.05 -30.73
N ALA A 370 2.81 -2.27 -32.06
CA ALA A 370 2.23 -1.29 -32.97
C ALA A 370 0.73 -1.09 -32.71
N PRO A 371 0.16 0.11 -32.94
CA PRO A 371 -1.29 0.32 -32.88
C PRO A 371 -2.00 -0.62 -33.86
N GLY A 372 -2.95 -1.41 -33.35
CA GLY A 372 -3.78 -2.29 -34.19
C GLY A 372 -3.39 -3.77 -34.26
N SER A 373 -2.32 -4.22 -33.62
CA SER A 373 -2.02 -5.66 -33.50
C SER A 373 -2.94 -6.32 -32.45
N ARG A 374 -4.13 -6.75 -32.89
CA ARG A 374 -4.99 -7.65 -32.10
C ARG A 374 -4.28 -9.01 -32.03
N THR A 375 -3.68 -9.31 -30.91
CA THR A 375 -3.35 -10.72 -30.61
C THR A 375 -4.63 -11.42 -30.21
N GLY A 376 -5.03 -12.43 -30.98
CA GLY A 376 -6.19 -13.30 -30.80
C GLY A 376 -6.12 -14.14 -29.52
#